data_4c91d3f4487639768a629d42c628d426
#
_entry.id   4c91d3f4487639768a629d42c628d426
#
_cell.length_a   1.000
_cell.length_b   1.000
_cell.length_c   1.000
_cell.angle_alpha   90.00
_cell.angle_beta   90.00
_cell.angle_gamma   90.00
#
_symmetry.space_group_name_H-M   'P 1'
#
loop_
_entity.id
_entity.type
_entity.pdbx_description
1 polymer ?
#
loop_
_entity_poly.entity_id
_entity_poly.type
_entity_poly.pdbx_seq_one_letter_code
_entity_poly.pdbx_strand_id
1 'polypeptide(L)'
;DWKIYVAYDVLAAAVFAAVLGGLNFRQYRIAVPLAAICWFAPWFLTVYNHTIYLDTTYMTAYGDVPAGLALGGAVALWLALRKTGGPKWAVLPVLALAANIKANTFVLSLVAAGLMAVDAWLFAEHPFKKGLARRTGFAIACFAAPMLIYYFWNIRYVGILVAKSASEGGTGETSAPLSAVVINGIKILLGQPVEGFYAERQSQFTQAMADMGHQFWTSDGRLSMIGQGRNVVVLILLVFLVAAICARGRQLKLRIGCIGVLSLACFVGYNLMLALSYGFIFKPDQAVGLVDYNRYIYTY
;
A
#
# COMPACT_ATOMS: atom_id res chain seq x y z
N ASP A 1 13.51 16.93 13.83
CA ASP A 1 12.05 16.93 13.77
C ASP A 1 11.38 15.82 14.56
N TRP A 2 11.70 15.78 15.87
CA TRP A 2 11.13 14.82 16.83
C TRP A 2 9.58 14.78 16.83
N LYS A 3 8.91 15.88 16.45
CA LYS A 3 7.44 15.96 16.37
C LYS A 3 6.83 14.94 15.43
N ILE A 4 7.55 14.58 14.34
CA ILE A 4 7.09 13.58 13.36
C ILE A 4 7.06 12.20 14.03
N TYR A 5 8.09 11.86 14.80
CA TYR A 5 8.16 10.56 15.48
C TYR A 5 7.08 10.43 16.56
N VAL A 6 6.86 11.51 17.32
CA VAL A 6 5.73 11.54 18.29
C VAL A 6 4.39 11.35 17.58
N ALA A 7 4.19 11.95 16.41
CA ALA A 7 2.97 11.75 15.64
C ALA A 7 2.82 10.30 15.17
N TYR A 8 3.91 9.64 14.77
CA TYR A 8 3.92 8.22 14.42
C TYR A 8 3.56 7.33 15.61
N ASP A 9 4.13 7.61 16.78
CA ASP A 9 3.82 6.87 18.01
C ASP A 9 2.36 7.04 18.41
N VAL A 10 1.83 8.25 18.33
CA VAL A 10 0.42 8.52 18.62
C VAL A 10 -0.49 7.78 17.65
N LEU A 11 -0.17 7.78 16.35
CA LEU A 11 -0.92 7.05 15.34
C LEU A 11 -0.86 5.54 15.59
N ALA A 12 0.32 5.01 15.88
CA ALA A 12 0.51 3.60 16.21
C ALA A 12 -0.28 3.23 17.47
N ALA A 13 -0.20 4.04 18.54
CA ALA A 13 -0.96 3.83 19.77
C ALA A 13 -2.47 3.79 19.49
N ALA A 14 -2.98 4.71 18.68
CA ALA A 14 -4.40 4.77 18.32
C ALA A 14 -4.83 3.51 17.53
N VAL A 15 -4.04 3.07 16.57
CA VAL A 15 -4.32 1.86 15.78
C VAL A 15 -4.31 0.61 16.67
N PHE A 16 -3.27 0.44 17.49
CA PHE A 16 -3.18 -0.72 18.41
C PHE A 16 -4.27 -0.70 19.45
N ALA A 17 -4.61 0.45 20.04
CA ALA A 17 -5.72 0.56 20.96
C ALA A 17 -7.06 0.17 20.31
N ALA A 18 -7.29 0.61 19.06
CA ALA A 18 -8.49 0.23 18.31
C ALA A 18 -8.57 -1.28 18.04
N VAL A 19 -7.45 -1.89 17.67
CA VAL A 19 -7.36 -3.34 17.41
C VAL A 19 -7.56 -4.13 18.70
N LEU A 20 -6.87 -3.76 19.78
CA LEU A 20 -6.91 -4.45 21.07
C LEU A 20 -8.26 -4.27 21.77
N GLY A 21 -8.87 -3.09 21.67
CA GLY A 21 -10.14 -2.78 22.34
C GLY A 21 -11.32 -3.68 21.95
N GLY A 22 -11.24 -4.34 20.80
CA GLY A 22 -12.26 -5.29 20.33
C GLY A 22 -12.03 -6.76 20.75
N LEU A 23 -11.01 -7.05 21.56
CA LEU A 23 -10.61 -8.40 21.92
C LEU A 23 -11.14 -8.85 23.27
N ASN A 24 -11.31 -10.18 23.45
CA ASN A 24 -11.64 -10.80 24.73
C ASN A 24 -10.39 -11.05 25.55
N PHE A 25 -10.52 -11.18 26.88
CA PHE A 25 -9.40 -11.38 27.83
C PHE A 25 -8.45 -12.53 27.42
N ARG A 26 -8.98 -13.65 26.91
CA ARG A 26 -8.16 -14.76 26.43
C ARG A 26 -7.30 -14.41 25.20
N GLN A 27 -7.77 -13.50 24.37
CA GLN A 27 -7.09 -13.05 23.15
C GLN A 27 -5.95 -12.08 23.47
N TYR A 28 -6.04 -11.34 24.57
CA TYR A 28 -4.97 -10.43 25.01
C TYR A 28 -3.64 -11.15 25.26
N ARG A 29 -3.66 -12.40 25.73
CA ARG A 29 -2.43 -13.16 25.97
C ARG A 29 -1.55 -13.34 24.72
N ILE A 30 -2.16 -13.36 23.55
CA ILE A 30 -1.45 -13.49 22.27
C ILE A 30 -1.37 -12.12 21.58
N ALA A 31 -2.44 -11.35 21.63
CA ALA A 31 -2.52 -10.10 20.89
C ALA A 31 -1.59 -9.00 21.45
N VAL A 32 -1.39 -8.93 22.77
CA VAL A 32 -0.50 -7.94 23.38
C VAL A 32 0.98 -8.19 23.02
N PRO A 33 1.54 -9.39 23.16
CA PRO A 33 2.89 -9.66 22.69
C PRO A 33 3.05 -9.43 21.18
N LEU A 34 2.07 -9.84 20.38
CA LEU A 34 2.10 -9.61 18.93
C LEU A 34 2.04 -8.13 18.60
N ALA A 35 1.20 -7.35 19.27
CA ALA A 35 1.15 -5.91 19.10
C ALA A 35 2.47 -5.24 19.50
N ALA A 36 3.11 -5.68 20.58
CA ALA A 36 4.43 -5.21 20.98
C ALA A 36 5.49 -5.50 19.91
N ILE A 37 5.51 -6.72 19.36
CA ILE A 37 6.41 -7.08 18.26
C ILE A 37 6.15 -6.17 17.06
N CYS A 38 4.89 -5.98 16.66
CA CYS A 38 4.53 -5.13 15.55
C CYS A 38 4.88 -3.65 15.80
N TRP A 39 4.77 -3.17 17.06
CA TRP A 39 5.18 -1.82 17.43
C TRP A 39 6.66 -1.57 17.22
N PHE A 40 7.49 -2.55 17.62
CA PHE A 40 8.93 -2.43 17.48
C PHE A 40 9.46 -2.87 16.12
N ALA A 41 8.65 -3.58 15.29
CA ALA A 41 9.10 -4.06 13.99
C ALA A 41 9.72 -2.97 13.10
N PRO A 42 9.17 -1.74 12.98
CA PRO A 42 9.77 -0.69 12.16
C PRO A 42 11.19 -0.27 12.57
N TRP A 43 11.57 -0.49 13.84
CA TRP A 43 12.92 -0.20 14.33
C TRP A 43 13.97 -1.20 13.82
N PHE A 44 13.54 -2.42 13.48
CA PHE A 44 14.40 -3.47 12.95
C PHE A 44 14.40 -3.52 11.42
N LEU A 45 13.48 -2.80 10.77
CA LEU A 45 13.45 -2.67 9.31
C LEU A 45 14.47 -1.61 8.90
N THR A 46 15.56 -2.04 8.28
CA THR A 46 16.60 -1.14 7.78
C THR A 46 16.40 -0.84 6.31
N VAL A 47 16.58 0.41 5.94
CA VAL A 47 16.57 0.87 4.54
C VAL A 47 18.00 1.10 4.12
N TYR A 48 18.42 0.47 3.04
CA TYR A 48 19.71 0.75 2.44
C TYR A 48 19.62 2.03 1.59
N ASN A 49 20.40 3.03 1.98
CA ASN A 49 20.61 4.20 1.15
C ASN A 49 21.99 4.10 0.50
N HIS A 50 22.12 4.42 -0.79
CA HIS A 50 23.37 4.33 -1.57
C HIS A 50 24.58 5.05 -0.95
N THR A 51 24.36 5.90 0.03
CA THR A 51 25.40 6.69 0.71
C THR A 51 25.95 6.07 1.99
N ILE A 52 25.91 4.76 2.19
CA ILE A 52 26.65 4.08 3.29
C ILE A 52 25.88 3.99 4.63
N TYR A 53 24.75 4.68 4.82
CA TYR A 53 24.04 4.68 6.09
C TYR A 53 22.82 3.73 6.06
N LEU A 54 22.81 2.81 7.04
CA LEU A 54 21.64 2.00 7.35
C LEU A 54 20.72 2.83 8.26
N ASP A 55 19.72 3.46 7.67
CA ASP A 55 18.66 4.10 8.45
C ASP A 55 17.55 3.09 8.73
N THR A 56 16.99 3.16 9.94
CA THR A 56 15.77 2.39 10.22
C THR A 56 14.59 3.06 9.51
N THR A 57 13.64 2.26 9.04
CA THR A 57 12.42 2.78 8.38
C THR A 57 11.66 3.77 9.28
N TYR A 58 11.74 3.58 10.60
CA TYR A 58 11.09 4.45 11.58
C TYR A 58 11.78 5.82 11.70
N MET A 59 13.10 5.88 11.51
CA MET A 59 13.89 7.10 11.65
C MET A 59 13.91 7.98 10.41
N THR A 60 13.11 7.63 9.40
CA THR A 60 13.02 8.40 8.16
C THR A 60 11.71 9.18 8.07
N ALA A 61 11.79 10.43 7.61
CA ALA A 61 10.62 11.29 7.40
C ALA A 61 9.84 10.97 6.11
N TYR A 62 10.01 9.78 5.56
CA TYR A 62 9.48 9.43 4.23
C TYR A 62 8.00 9.04 4.17
N GLY A 63 7.30 9.03 5.30
CA GLY A 63 5.86 8.74 5.33
C GLY A 63 5.49 7.26 5.18
N ASP A 64 6.46 6.34 5.10
CA ASP A 64 6.19 4.91 4.90
C ASP A 64 5.53 4.28 6.14
N VAL A 65 6.01 4.61 7.34
CA VAL A 65 5.43 4.13 8.60
C VAL A 65 3.99 4.62 8.81
N PRO A 66 3.68 5.94 8.72
CA PRO A 66 2.30 6.40 8.85
C PRO A 66 1.39 5.87 7.74
N ALA A 67 1.92 5.61 6.55
CA ALA A 67 1.18 4.99 5.47
C ALA A 67 0.76 3.56 5.81
N GLY A 68 1.70 2.72 6.24
CA GLY A 68 1.42 1.35 6.69
C GLY A 68 0.45 1.31 7.86
N LEU A 69 0.63 2.18 8.86
CA LEU A 69 -0.28 2.31 10.00
C LEU A 69 -1.69 2.74 9.59
N ALA A 70 -1.82 3.72 8.69
CA ALA A 70 -3.11 4.18 8.21
C ALA A 70 -3.85 3.08 7.42
N LEU A 71 -3.14 2.38 6.55
CA LEU A 71 -3.71 1.29 5.75
C LEU A 71 -4.09 0.09 6.63
N GLY A 72 -3.18 -0.37 7.47
CA GLY A 72 -3.46 -1.44 8.44
C GLY A 72 -4.57 -1.07 9.41
N GLY A 73 -4.58 0.18 9.88
CA GLY A 73 -5.63 0.75 10.73
C GLY A 73 -6.99 0.78 10.05
N ALA A 74 -7.06 1.14 8.77
CA ALA A 74 -8.30 1.11 7.99
C ALA A 74 -8.88 -0.31 7.90
N VAL A 75 -8.04 -1.31 7.61
CA VAL A 75 -8.46 -2.72 7.54
C VAL A 75 -8.89 -3.23 8.92
N ALA A 76 -8.12 -2.93 9.96
CA ALA A 76 -8.46 -3.32 11.34
C ALA A 76 -9.78 -2.68 11.80
N LEU A 77 -9.98 -1.40 11.53
CA LEU A 77 -11.22 -0.69 11.82
C LEU A 77 -12.41 -1.30 11.07
N TRP A 78 -12.25 -1.63 9.79
CA TRP A 78 -13.27 -2.32 9.02
C TRP A 78 -13.70 -3.65 9.67
N LEU A 79 -12.72 -4.48 10.05
CA LEU A 79 -12.99 -5.76 10.69
C LEU A 79 -13.69 -5.59 12.05
N ALA A 80 -13.25 -4.62 12.86
CA ALA A 80 -13.88 -4.28 14.13
C ALA A 80 -15.33 -3.81 13.95
N LEU A 81 -15.58 -2.88 13.02
CA LEU A 81 -16.93 -2.37 12.73
C LEU A 81 -17.86 -3.46 12.18
N ARG A 82 -17.33 -4.41 11.42
CA ARG A 82 -18.11 -5.57 10.99
C ARG A 82 -18.52 -6.46 12.16
N LYS A 83 -17.62 -6.70 13.09
CA LYS A 83 -17.87 -7.54 14.27
C LYS A 83 -18.88 -6.88 15.24
N THR A 84 -18.75 -5.59 15.46
CA THR A 84 -19.58 -4.84 16.42
C THR A 84 -20.88 -4.29 15.82
N GLY A 85 -21.06 -4.36 14.50
CA GLY A 85 -22.20 -3.73 13.82
C GLY A 85 -22.14 -2.20 13.75
N GLY A 86 -20.97 -1.62 14.01
CA GLY A 86 -20.75 -0.18 14.02
C GLY A 86 -20.87 0.51 12.65
N PRO A 87 -20.72 1.84 12.61
CA PRO A 87 -20.89 2.65 11.40
C PRO A 87 -19.76 2.39 10.41
N LYS A 88 -20.00 1.60 9.37
CA LYS A 88 -19.02 1.19 8.36
C LYS A 88 -18.36 2.37 7.63
N TRP A 89 -19.05 3.51 7.53
CA TRP A 89 -18.55 4.73 6.91
C TRP A 89 -17.33 5.35 7.61
N ALA A 90 -17.09 4.97 8.88
CA ALA A 90 -15.94 5.47 9.64
C ALA A 90 -14.57 5.08 9.02
N VAL A 91 -14.51 4.11 8.10
CA VAL A 91 -13.27 3.77 7.38
C VAL A 91 -12.91 4.78 6.29
N LEU A 92 -13.88 5.54 5.77
CA LEU A 92 -13.66 6.44 4.64
C LEU A 92 -12.63 7.55 4.92
N PRO A 93 -12.70 8.27 6.07
CA PRO A 93 -11.68 9.26 6.41
C PRO A 93 -10.28 8.66 6.52
N VAL A 94 -10.17 7.44 7.00
CA VAL A 94 -8.86 6.76 7.16
C VAL A 94 -8.29 6.38 5.80
N LEU A 95 -9.12 5.87 4.86
CA LEU A 95 -8.72 5.61 3.48
C LEU A 95 -8.29 6.89 2.75
N ALA A 96 -9.04 7.99 2.95
CA ALA A 96 -8.72 9.29 2.38
C ALA A 96 -7.39 9.83 2.94
N LEU A 97 -7.17 9.73 4.25
CA LEU A 97 -5.92 10.10 4.90
C LEU A 97 -4.74 9.29 4.32
N ALA A 98 -4.88 7.97 4.28
CA ALA A 98 -3.84 7.09 3.75
C ALA A 98 -3.46 7.46 2.30
N ALA A 99 -4.44 7.75 1.45
CA ALA A 99 -4.21 8.16 0.06
C ALA A 99 -3.39 9.44 -0.09
N ASN A 100 -3.39 10.31 0.91
CA ASN A 100 -2.72 11.61 0.86
C ASN A 100 -1.35 11.65 1.55
N ILE A 101 -0.95 10.57 2.21
CA ILE A 101 0.35 10.51 2.92
C ILE A 101 1.51 10.53 1.91
N LYS A 102 1.39 9.75 0.81
CA LYS A 102 2.42 9.61 -0.21
C LYS A 102 1.79 9.14 -1.54
N ALA A 103 2.40 9.45 -2.67
CA ALA A 103 1.87 9.10 -3.98
C ALA A 103 1.59 7.59 -4.17
N ASN A 104 2.49 6.72 -3.72
CA ASN A 104 2.30 5.28 -3.80
C ASN A 104 1.23 4.75 -2.83
N THR A 105 0.96 5.43 -1.72
CA THR A 105 -0.09 5.03 -0.77
C THR A 105 -1.49 5.28 -1.29
N PHE A 106 -1.66 6.13 -2.30
CA PHE A 106 -2.90 6.22 -3.03
C PHE A 106 -3.31 4.86 -3.64
N VAL A 107 -2.39 4.18 -4.32
CA VAL A 107 -2.64 2.84 -4.89
C VAL A 107 -2.97 1.84 -3.79
N LEU A 108 -2.23 1.86 -2.68
CA LEU A 108 -2.50 0.99 -1.54
C LEU A 108 -3.85 1.27 -0.87
N SER A 109 -4.29 2.54 -0.84
CA SER A 109 -5.63 2.90 -0.36
C SER A 109 -6.72 2.32 -1.25
N LEU A 110 -6.52 2.30 -2.57
CA LEU A 110 -7.45 1.65 -3.51
C LEU A 110 -7.46 0.12 -3.32
N VAL A 111 -6.31 -0.48 -3.02
CA VAL A 111 -6.22 -1.90 -2.65
C VAL A 111 -7.03 -2.18 -1.39
N ALA A 112 -6.83 -1.41 -0.32
CA ALA A 112 -7.60 -1.55 0.92
C ALA A 112 -9.10 -1.36 0.68
N ALA A 113 -9.50 -0.36 -0.11
CA ALA A 113 -10.88 -0.15 -0.54
C ALA A 113 -11.45 -1.35 -1.29
N GLY A 114 -10.68 -1.94 -2.20
CA GLY A 114 -11.03 -3.16 -2.92
C GLY A 114 -11.26 -4.35 -2.01
N LEU A 115 -10.35 -4.58 -1.06
CA LEU A 115 -10.49 -5.65 -0.06
C LEU A 115 -11.76 -5.47 0.79
N MET A 116 -12.06 -4.25 1.22
CA MET A 116 -13.27 -3.94 2.00
C MET A 116 -14.54 -4.10 1.16
N ALA A 117 -14.51 -3.67 -0.10
CA ALA A 117 -15.63 -3.82 -1.03
C ALA A 117 -15.93 -5.29 -1.31
N VAL A 118 -14.92 -6.08 -1.64
CA VAL A 118 -15.04 -7.53 -1.86
C VAL A 118 -15.56 -8.23 -0.60
N ASP A 119 -15.03 -7.89 0.57
CA ASP A 119 -15.49 -8.45 1.83
C ASP A 119 -16.95 -8.08 2.13
N ALA A 120 -17.36 -6.84 1.86
CA ALA A 120 -18.74 -6.39 2.03
C ALA A 120 -19.71 -7.11 1.09
N TRP A 121 -19.26 -7.46 -0.09
CA TRP A 121 -20.07 -8.09 -1.12
C TRP A 121 -20.15 -9.61 -0.98
N LEU A 122 -19.02 -10.30 -0.99
CA LEU A 122 -18.97 -11.77 -1.07
C LEU A 122 -19.41 -12.43 0.23
N PHE A 123 -19.18 -11.80 1.37
CA PHE A 123 -19.45 -12.40 2.68
C PHE A 123 -20.63 -11.77 3.42
N ALA A 124 -21.58 -11.22 2.67
CA ALA A 124 -22.88 -10.85 3.20
C ALA A 124 -23.79 -12.08 3.30
N GLU A 125 -24.69 -12.09 4.29
CA GLU A 125 -25.66 -13.18 4.47
C GLU A 125 -26.50 -13.43 3.21
N HIS A 126 -26.82 -12.36 2.45
CA HIS A 126 -27.55 -12.43 1.19
C HIS A 126 -26.86 -11.56 0.12
N PRO A 127 -25.78 -12.06 -0.55
CA PRO A 127 -24.93 -11.21 -1.40
C PRO A 127 -25.66 -10.55 -2.57
N PHE A 128 -26.69 -11.18 -3.14
CA PHE A 128 -27.35 -10.69 -4.36
C PHE A 128 -28.81 -10.24 -4.18
N LYS A 129 -29.38 -10.28 -2.98
CA LYS A 129 -30.81 -9.95 -2.77
C LYS A 129 -31.01 -8.68 -1.94
N LYS A 130 -30.90 -8.75 -0.63
CA LYS A 130 -31.17 -7.60 0.25
C LYS A 130 -29.95 -6.72 0.46
N GLY A 131 -30.11 -5.39 0.33
CA GLY A 131 -29.04 -4.43 0.63
C GLY A 131 -28.00 -4.26 -0.47
N LEU A 132 -28.27 -4.70 -1.71
CA LEU A 132 -27.36 -4.56 -2.85
C LEU A 132 -26.97 -3.09 -3.06
N ALA A 133 -27.95 -2.19 -3.16
CA ALA A 133 -27.69 -0.76 -3.35
C ALA A 133 -26.82 -0.17 -2.23
N ARG A 134 -27.05 -0.55 -0.96
CA ARG A 134 -26.24 -0.08 0.17
C ARG A 134 -24.80 -0.57 0.10
N ARG A 135 -24.56 -1.81 -0.35
CA ARG A 135 -23.20 -2.36 -0.50
C ARG A 135 -22.49 -1.75 -1.68
N THR A 136 -23.20 -1.59 -2.80
CA THR A 136 -22.65 -0.90 -3.98
C THR A 136 -22.31 0.55 -3.64
N GLY A 137 -23.21 1.26 -2.97
CA GLY A 137 -22.94 2.64 -2.50
C GLY A 137 -21.75 2.71 -1.55
N PHE A 138 -21.60 1.74 -0.64
CA PHE A 138 -20.44 1.65 0.24
C PHE A 138 -19.15 1.36 -0.55
N ALA A 139 -19.17 0.41 -1.49
CA ALA A 139 -18.01 0.11 -2.33
C ALA A 139 -17.59 1.33 -3.15
N ILE A 140 -18.56 2.01 -3.79
CA ILE A 140 -18.30 3.27 -4.52
C ILE A 140 -17.66 4.31 -3.59
N ALA A 141 -18.18 4.49 -2.38
CA ALA A 141 -17.65 5.46 -1.43
C ALA A 141 -16.23 5.10 -0.96
N CYS A 142 -15.90 3.81 -0.77
CA CYS A 142 -14.56 3.36 -0.43
C CYS A 142 -13.52 3.71 -1.51
N PHE A 143 -13.89 3.64 -2.79
CA PHE A 143 -13.02 4.07 -3.88
C PHE A 143 -13.06 5.59 -4.07
N ALA A 144 -14.21 6.21 -3.94
CA ALA A 144 -14.37 7.64 -4.13
C ALA A 144 -13.58 8.46 -3.09
N ALA A 145 -13.54 8.04 -1.83
CA ALA A 145 -12.86 8.78 -0.77
C ALA A 145 -11.35 8.99 -1.06
N PRO A 146 -10.53 7.96 -1.34
CA PRO A 146 -9.13 8.16 -1.70
C PRO A 146 -8.97 8.88 -3.06
N MET A 147 -9.84 8.60 -4.05
CA MET A 147 -9.76 9.24 -5.37
C MET A 147 -10.05 10.74 -5.30
N LEU A 148 -11.05 11.17 -4.55
CA LEU A 148 -11.40 12.57 -4.39
C LEU A 148 -10.29 13.35 -3.70
N ILE A 149 -9.75 12.83 -2.58
CA ILE A 149 -8.69 13.54 -1.87
C ILE A 149 -7.41 13.61 -2.69
N TYR A 150 -7.05 12.52 -3.40
CA TYR A 150 -5.91 12.50 -4.31
C TYR A 150 -6.08 13.50 -5.45
N TYR A 151 -7.28 13.57 -6.07
CA TYR A 151 -7.58 14.54 -7.11
C TYR A 151 -7.42 15.97 -6.62
N PHE A 152 -8.07 16.34 -5.50
CA PHE A 152 -8.02 17.71 -4.99
C PHE A 152 -6.63 18.13 -4.55
N TRP A 153 -5.87 17.22 -3.92
CA TRP A 153 -4.55 17.56 -3.42
C TRP A 153 -3.47 17.44 -4.50
N ASN A 154 -3.31 16.28 -5.10
CA ASN A 154 -2.18 16.03 -6.00
C ASN A 154 -2.41 16.57 -7.42
N ILE A 155 -3.62 16.45 -7.95
CA ILE A 155 -3.88 16.89 -9.33
C ILE A 155 -4.20 18.39 -9.37
N ARG A 156 -5.09 18.83 -8.50
CA ARG A 156 -5.52 20.23 -8.54
C ARG A 156 -4.55 21.18 -7.83
N TYR A 157 -4.26 20.93 -6.56
CA TYR A 157 -3.42 21.84 -5.76
C TYR A 157 -1.96 21.80 -6.19
N VAL A 158 -1.33 20.61 -6.23
CA VAL A 158 0.06 20.45 -6.66
C VAL A 158 0.21 20.84 -8.14
N GLY A 159 -0.76 20.49 -9.01
CA GLY A 159 -0.76 20.90 -10.40
C GLY A 159 -0.78 22.43 -10.58
N ILE A 160 -1.52 23.16 -9.75
CA ILE A 160 -1.50 24.63 -9.76
C ILE A 160 -0.13 25.16 -9.31
N LEU A 161 0.47 24.59 -8.28
CA LEU A 161 1.80 24.99 -7.81
C LEU A 161 2.88 24.75 -8.87
N VAL A 162 2.85 23.58 -9.53
CA VAL A 162 3.78 23.24 -10.63
C VAL A 162 3.60 24.18 -11.80
N ALA A 163 2.36 24.47 -12.22
CA ALA A 163 2.09 25.41 -13.30
C ALA A 163 2.58 26.83 -12.96
N LYS A 164 2.42 27.27 -11.71
CA LYS A 164 2.92 28.56 -11.24
C LYS A 164 4.45 28.58 -11.26
N SER A 165 5.12 27.55 -10.75
CA SER A 165 6.58 27.43 -10.78
C SER A 165 7.13 27.42 -12.22
N ALA A 166 6.46 26.74 -13.15
CA ALA A 166 6.85 26.74 -14.57
C ALA A 166 6.70 28.14 -15.21
N SER A 167 5.66 28.90 -14.83
CA SER A 167 5.47 30.28 -15.33
C SER A 167 6.51 31.26 -14.76
N GLU A 168 7.12 30.94 -13.64
CA GLU A 168 8.20 31.73 -12.99
C GLU A 168 9.62 31.31 -13.46
N GLY A 169 9.73 30.53 -14.54
CA GLY A 169 11.00 30.10 -15.14
C GLY A 169 11.58 28.80 -14.57
N GLY A 170 10.80 28.09 -13.76
CA GLY A 170 11.16 26.75 -13.34
C GLY A 170 10.98 25.74 -14.48
N THR A 171 11.96 24.84 -14.66
CA THR A 171 11.84 23.70 -15.57
C THR A 171 10.79 22.72 -15.03
N GLY A 172 9.53 22.96 -15.34
CA GLY A 172 8.44 22.05 -14.98
C GLY A 172 8.61 20.73 -15.76
N GLU A 173 9.09 19.69 -15.08
CA GLU A 173 8.99 18.34 -15.65
C GLU A 173 7.50 18.01 -15.78
N THR A 174 7.01 17.96 -17.01
CA THR A 174 5.65 17.50 -17.32
C THR A 174 5.54 16.05 -16.94
N SER A 175 4.96 15.76 -15.78
CA SER A 175 4.67 14.40 -15.37
C SER A 175 3.64 13.80 -16.35
N ALA A 176 4.01 12.75 -17.04
CA ALA A 176 3.12 12.03 -17.93
C ALA A 176 1.87 11.56 -17.13
N PRO A 177 0.64 11.71 -17.70
CA PRO A 177 -0.56 11.26 -17.00
C PRO A 177 -0.48 9.76 -16.72
N LEU A 178 -0.86 9.36 -15.50
CA LEU A 178 -0.76 7.97 -15.02
C LEU A 178 -1.43 6.98 -15.97
N SER A 179 -2.56 7.36 -16.58
CA SER A 179 -3.26 6.52 -17.56
C SER A 179 -2.40 6.22 -18.79
N ALA A 180 -1.67 7.19 -19.30
CA ALA A 180 -0.76 7.01 -20.44
C ALA A 180 0.45 6.13 -20.04
N VAL A 181 0.98 6.31 -18.84
CA VAL A 181 2.05 5.44 -18.29
C VAL A 181 1.59 3.98 -18.25
N VAL A 182 0.41 3.72 -17.73
CA VAL A 182 -0.14 2.35 -17.64
C VAL A 182 -0.38 1.75 -19.03
N ILE A 183 -1.03 2.50 -19.93
CA ILE A 183 -1.32 2.03 -21.29
C ILE A 183 -0.05 1.69 -22.05
N ASN A 184 0.94 2.59 -22.03
CA ASN A 184 2.20 2.36 -22.76
C ASN A 184 3.06 1.29 -22.10
N GLY A 185 3.05 1.18 -20.76
CA GLY A 185 3.68 0.05 -20.08
C GLY A 185 3.09 -1.30 -20.48
N ILE A 186 1.77 -1.40 -20.59
CA ILE A 186 1.11 -2.62 -21.09
C ILE A 186 1.47 -2.89 -22.55
N LYS A 187 1.51 -1.87 -23.41
CA LYS A 187 1.95 -2.03 -24.81
C LYS A 187 3.35 -2.63 -24.90
N ILE A 188 4.30 -2.10 -24.12
CA ILE A 188 5.67 -2.62 -24.09
C ILE A 188 5.70 -4.08 -23.63
N LEU A 189 4.96 -4.43 -22.57
CA LEU A 189 4.88 -5.83 -22.10
C LEU A 189 4.27 -6.78 -23.14
N LEU A 190 3.38 -6.27 -23.99
CA LEU A 190 2.79 -7.03 -25.10
C LEU A 190 3.63 -6.99 -26.40
N GLY A 191 4.83 -6.38 -26.36
CA GLY A 191 5.69 -6.24 -27.53
C GLY A 191 5.14 -5.28 -28.60
N GLN A 192 4.21 -4.41 -28.25
CA GLN A 192 3.65 -3.43 -29.16
C GLN A 192 4.52 -2.18 -29.23
N PRO A 193 4.60 -1.51 -30.39
CA PRO A 193 5.37 -0.28 -30.53
C PRO A 193 4.79 0.84 -29.69
N VAL A 194 5.69 1.64 -29.13
CA VAL A 194 5.40 2.88 -28.41
C VAL A 194 6.19 4.02 -29.01
N GLU A 195 5.73 5.25 -28.85
CA GLU A 195 6.32 6.42 -29.49
C GLU A 195 6.76 7.48 -28.48
N GLY A 196 7.62 8.40 -28.92
CA GLY A 196 8.08 9.54 -28.15
C GLY A 196 8.72 9.15 -26.82
N PHE A 197 8.37 9.86 -25.75
CA PHE A 197 8.88 9.68 -24.40
C PHE A 197 8.88 8.21 -23.93
N TYR A 198 7.88 7.43 -24.30
CA TYR A 198 7.77 6.02 -23.88
C TYR A 198 8.73 5.11 -24.66
N ALA A 199 9.03 5.42 -25.92
CA ALA A 199 10.03 4.70 -26.69
C ALA A 199 11.44 4.96 -26.13
N GLU A 200 11.77 6.19 -25.81
CA GLU A 200 13.06 6.58 -25.23
C GLU A 200 13.30 5.90 -23.87
N ARG A 201 12.24 5.69 -23.08
CA ARG A 201 12.31 5.07 -21.75
C ARG A 201 11.99 3.58 -21.74
N GLN A 202 11.78 2.96 -22.86
CA GLN A 202 11.48 1.52 -22.95
C GLN A 202 12.59 0.66 -22.36
N SER A 203 13.85 0.97 -22.62
CA SER A 203 15.00 0.25 -22.06
C SER A 203 15.06 0.37 -20.54
N GLN A 204 14.79 1.57 -20.00
CA GLN A 204 14.74 1.82 -18.57
C GLN A 204 13.63 1.00 -17.91
N PHE A 205 12.44 0.92 -18.51
CA PHE A 205 11.34 0.13 -17.99
C PHE A 205 11.64 -1.37 -18.00
N THR A 206 12.19 -1.89 -19.09
CA THR A 206 12.56 -3.32 -19.19
C THR A 206 13.69 -3.68 -18.23
N GLN A 207 14.67 -2.82 -18.05
CA GLN A 207 15.73 -3.00 -17.05
C GLN A 207 15.16 -2.99 -15.63
N ALA A 208 14.31 -2.02 -15.28
CA ALA A 208 13.67 -1.96 -13.97
C ALA A 208 12.85 -3.23 -13.65
N MET A 209 12.12 -3.76 -14.62
CA MET A 209 11.40 -5.03 -14.48
C MET A 209 12.34 -6.21 -14.23
N ALA A 210 13.46 -6.29 -14.94
CA ALA A 210 14.46 -7.35 -14.77
C ALA A 210 15.12 -7.27 -13.38
N ASP A 211 15.53 -6.06 -12.96
CA ASP A 211 16.16 -5.80 -11.67
C ASP A 211 15.18 -6.08 -10.51
N MET A 212 13.92 -5.70 -10.64
CA MET A 212 12.87 -6.05 -9.65
C MET A 212 12.66 -7.56 -9.58
N GLY A 213 12.66 -8.26 -10.71
CA GLY A 213 12.60 -9.72 -10.75
C GLY A 213 13.79 -10.35 -10.04
N HIS A 214 15.00 -9.83 -10.24
CA HIS A 214 16.19 -10.28 -9.55
C HIS A 214 16.10 -10.01 -8.05
N GLN A 215 15.77 -8.80 -7.63
CA GLN A 215 15.64 -8.43 -6.21
C GLN A 215 14.48 -9.12 -5.50
N PHE A 216 13.47 -9.59 -6.23
CA PHE A 216 12.42 -10.41 -5.65
C PHE A 216 12.96 -11.71 -5.04
N TRP A 217 13.94 -12.33 -5.68
CA TRP A 217 14.51 -13.63 -5.28
C TRP A 217 15.81 -13.51 -4.49
N THR A 218 16.64 -12.56 -4.85
CA THR A 218 17.99 -12.39 -4.30
C THR A 218 18.10 -11.03 -3.63
N SER A 219 18.73 -10.93 -2.48
CA SER A 219 19.21 -9.68 -1.93
C SER A 219 20.72 -9.70 -1.92
N ASP A 220 21.32 -8.58 -2.23
CA ASP A 220 22.78 -8.41 -2.18
C ASP A 220 23.33 -8.33 -0.74
N GLY A 221 22.90 -9.25 0.11
CA GLY A 221 23.48 -9.56 1.42
C GLY A 221 23.42 -8.47 2.50
N ARG A 222 22.97 -7.26 2.17
CA ARG A 222 22.95 -6.10 3.09
C ARG A 222 21.58 -5.63 3.51
N LEU A 223 20.54 -6.34 3.08
CA LEU A 223 19.15 -5.93 3.31
C LEU A 223 18.51 -6.72 4.42
N SER A 224 17.61 -6.09 5.15
CA SER A 224 16.83 -6.78 6.17
C SER A 224 16.12 -7.99 5.55
N MET A 225 15.87 -9.03 6.35
CA MET A 225 15.25 -10.28 5.89
C MET A 225 13.91 -10.08 5.16
N ILE A 226 13.26 -8.94 5.35
CA ILE A 226 11.95 -8.64 4.77
C ILE A 226 12.08 -7.93 3.41
N GLY A 227 13.25 -7.36 3.08
CA GLY A 227 13.47 -6.56 1.86
C GLY A 227 13.35 -7.32 0.54
N GLN A 228 13.15 -8.63 0.57
CA GLN A 228 12.91 -9.44 -0.63
C GLN A 228 11.41 -9.64 -0.83
N GLY A 229 10.93 -9.45 -2.04
CA GLY A 229 9.52 -9.67 -2.37
C GLY A 229 9.02 -11.07 -2.00
N ARG A 230 9.86 -12.10 -2.16
CA ARG A 230 9.55 -13.48 -1.74
C ARG A 230 9.24 -13.60 -0.24
N ASN A 231 9.97 -12.87 0.61
CA ASN A 231 9.77 -12.92 2.06
C ASN A 231 8.45 -12.23 2.44
N VAL A 232 8.09 -11.17 1.75
CA VAL A 232 6.76 -10.53 1.90
C VAL A 232 5.65 -11.50 1.51
N VAL A 233 5.79 -12.22 0.38
CA VAL A 233 4.83 -13.26 -0.03
C VAL A 233 4.72 -14.35 1.03
N VAL A 234 5.84 -14.85 1.55
CA VAL A 234 5.87 -15.84 2.62
C VAL A 234 5.18 -15.32 3.88
N LEU A 235 5.45 -14.07 4.26
CA LEU A 235 4.82 -13.44 5.42
C LEU A 235 3.30 -13.33 5.24
N ILE A 236 2.82 -12.86 4.09
CA ILE A 236 1.40 -12.80 3.77
C ILE A 236 0.77 -14.20 3.89
N LEU A 237 1.38 -15.21 3.26
CA LEU A 237 0.89 -16.59 3.32
C LEU A 237 0.85 -17.13 4.76
N LEU A 238 1.88 -16.88 5.56
CA LEU A 238 1.91 -17.29 6.96
C LEU A 238 0.82 -16.63 7.79
N VAL A 239 0.62 -15.32 7.64
CA VAL A 239 -0.43 -14.57 8.35
C VAL A 239 -1.81 -15.14 8.02
N PHE A 240 -2.11 -15.35 6.74
CA PHE A 240 -3.41 -15.89 6.32
C PHE A 240 -3.58 -17.37 6.68
N LEU A 241 -2.50 -18.17 6.66
CA LEU A 241 -2.52 -19.56 7.11
C LEU A 241 -2.83 -19.64 8.59
N VAL A 242 -2.12 -18.90 9.44
CA VAL A 242 -2.36 -18.85 10.88
C VAL A 242 -3.78 -18.38 11.17
N ALA A 243 -4.25 -17.32 10.49
CA ALA A 243 -5.61 -16.83 10.61
C ALA A 243 -6.64 -17.92 10.23
N ALA A 244 -6.39 -18.69 9.17
CA ALA A 244 -7.26 -19.77 8.72
C ALA A 244 -7.26 -20.97 9.71
N ILE A 245 -6.12 -21.28 10.31
CA ILE A 245 -6.01 -22.33 11.36
C ILE A 245 -6.81 -21.90 12.59
N CYS A 246 -6.66 -20.65 13.03
CA CYS A 246 -7.37 -20.11 14.20
C CYS A 246 -8.86 -19.89 13.95
N ALA A 247 -9.29 -19.80 12.69
CA ALA A 247 -10.68 -19.56 12.33
C ALA A 247 -11.58 -20.78 12.62
N ARG A 248 -12.71 -20.53 13.27
CA ARG A 248 -13.75 -21.53 13.48
C ARG A 248 -14.85 -21.37 12.43
N GLY A 249 -15.14 -22.46 11.71
CA GLY A 249 -16.18 -22.52 10.71
C GLY A 249 -15.67 -22.33 9.26
N ARG A 250 -16.29 -23.10 8.33
CA ARG A 250 -15.91 -23.16 6.91
C ARG A 250 -16.02 -21.80 6.20
N GLN A 251 -17.05 -21.04 6.48
CA GLN A 251 -17.27 -19.73 5.84
C GLN A 251 -16.18 -18.73 6.19
N LEU A 252 -15.74 -18.69 7.46
CA LEU A 252 -14.67 -17.80 7.89
C LEU A 252 -13.33 -18.18 7.26
N LYS A 253 -13.04 -19.50 7.16
CA LYS A 253 -11.83 -19.99 6.48
C LYS A 253 -11.81 -19.62 5.00
N LEU A 254 -12.93 -19.79 4.29
CA LEU A 254 -13.06 -19.40 2.88
C LEU A 254 -12.85 -17.89 2.71
N ARG A 255 -13.43 -17.08 3.59
CA ARG A 255 -13.25 -15.62 3.59
C ARG A 255 -11.79 -15.23 3.76
N ILE A 256 -11.12 -15.79 4.75
CA ILE A 256 -9.69 -15.55 5.00
C ILE A 256 -8.88 -15.96 3.77
N GLY A 257 -9.16 -17.13 3.18
CA GLY A 257 -8.49 -17.59 1.97
C GLY A 257 -8.69 -16.65 0.78
N CYS A 258 -9.93 -16.22 0.51
CA CYS A 258 -10.22 -15.26 -0.57
C CYS A 258 -9.49 -13.92 -0.37
N ILE A 259 -9.51 -13.37 0.85
CA ILE A 259 -8.81 -12.11 1.16
C ILE A 259 -7.30 -12.30 1.02
N GLY A 260 -6.75 -13.45 1.45
CA GLY A 260 -5.34 -13.78 1.30
C GLY A 260 -4.89 -13.82 -0.17
N VAL A 261 -5.65 -14.54 -1.02
CA VAL A 261 -5.38 -14.59 -2.46
C VAL A 261 -5.47 -13.20 -3.09
N LEU A 262 -6.49 -12.42 -2.71
CA LEU A 262 -6.64 -11.05 -3.23
C LEU A 262 -5.50 -10.14 -2.76
N SER A 263 -5.04 -10.27 -1.51
CA SER A 263 -3.87 -9.53 -1.02
C SER A 263 -2.60 -9.87 -1.82
N LEU A 264 -2.37 -11.15 -2.15
CA LEU A 264 -1.25 -11.54 -3.01
C LEU A 264 -1.38 -10.96 -4.43
N ALA A 265 -2.56 -11.01 -5.02
CA ALA A 265 -2.81 -10.41 -6.32
C ALA A 265 -2.57 -8.89 -6.31
N CYS A 266 -2.99 -8.22 -5.24
CA CYS A 266 -2.74 -6.81 -5.03
C CYS A 266 -1.25 -6.50 -4.84
N PHE A 267 -0.50 -7.38 -4.17
CA PHE A 267 0.95 -7.23 -4.04
C PHE A 267 1.65 -7.30 -5.40
N VAL A 268 1.23 -8.21 -6.28
CA VAL A 268 1.73 -8.26 -7.66
C VAL A 268 1.38 -6.97 -8.41
N GLY A 269 0.14 -6.51 -8.32
CA GLY A 269 -0.29 -5.24 -8.93
C GLY A 269 0.51 -4.04 -8.41
N TYR A 270 0.80 -3.99 -7.11
CA TYR A 270 1.63 -2.96 -6.52
C TYR A 270 3.06 -2.96 -7.08
N ASN A 271 3.68 -4.14 -7.22
CA ASN A 271 5.01 -4.25 -7.83
C ASN A 271 5.00 -3.84 -9.31
N LEU A 272 3.95 -4.16 -10.07
CA LEU A 272 3.80 -3.67 -11.45
C LEU A 272 3.70 -2.15 -11.50
N MET A 273 2.97 -1.53 -10.57
CA MET A 273 2.90 -0.06 -10.47
C MET A 273 4.24 0.57 -10.09
N LEU A 274 5.02 -0.08 -9.23
CA LEU A 274 6.40 0.33 -8.93
C LEU A 274 7.29 0.24 -10.17
N ALA A 275 7.20 -0.84 -10.93
CA ALA A 275 7.95 -1.01 -12.18
C ALA A 275 7.63 0.10 -13.19
N LEU A 276 6.35 0.45 -13.35
CA LEU A 276 5.93 1.58 -14.18
C LEU A 276 6.50 2.92 -13.65
N SER A 277 6.56 3.08 -12.33
CA SER A 277 7.12 4.28 -11.71
C SER A 277 8.62 4.38 -11.96
N TYR A 278 9.38 3.31 -11.76
CA TYR A 278 10.82 3.27 -12.07
C TYR A 278 11.10 3.43 -13.57
N GLY A 279 10.24 2.87 -14.43
CA GLY A 279 10.38 2.97 -15.86
C GLY A 279 10.13 4.37 -16.42
N PHE A 280 9.10 5.06 -15.94
CA PHE A 280 8.59 6.25 -16.60
C PHE A 280 8.51 7.51 -15.73
N ILE A 281 8.49 7.39 -14.40
CA ILE A 281 8.30 8.53 -13.48
C ILE A 281 9.63 8.92 -12.83
N PHE A 282 10.38 7.95 -12.33
CA PHE A 282 11.68 8.22 -11.70
C PHE A 282 12.74 8.62 -12.72
N LYS A 283 13.74 9.38 -12.25
CA LYS A 283 14.90 9.73 -13.06
C LYS A 283 15.74 8.47 -13.38
N PRO A 284 16.48 8.45 -14.49
CA PRO A 284 17.30 7.29 -14.87
C PRO A 284 18.29 6.85 -13.77
N ASP A 285 18.89 7.81 -13.07
CA ASP A 285 19.82 7.56 -11.95
C ASP A 285 19.13 6.87 -10.76
N GLN A 286 17.86 7.14 -10.52
CA GLN A 286 17.06 6.50 -9.49
C GLN A 286 16.50 5.14 -9.93
N ALA A 287 16.26 4.97 -11.22
CA ALA A 287 15.78 3.72 -11.77
C ALA A 287 16.89 2.66 -11.85
N VAL A 288 18.13 3.08 -12.13
CA VAL A 288 19.29 2.20 -12.10
C VAL A 288 19.56 1.74 -10.68
N GLY A 289 19.54 0.43 -10.45
CA GLY A 289 19.73 -0.17 -9.12
C GLY A 289 18.53 -0.06 -8.18
N LEU A 290 17.36 0.37 -8.67
CA LEU A 290 16.08 0.43 -7.92
C LEU A 290 16.23 1.15 -6.58
N VAL A 291 16.65 2.40 -6.62
CA VAL A 291 16.83 3.22 -5.40
C VAL A 291 15.57 3.18 -4.55
N ASP A 292 15.72 2.86 -3.27
CA ASP A 292 14.62 2.79 -2.29
C ASP A 292 13.53 1.71 -2.53
N TYR A 293 13.72 0.78 -3.47
CA TYR A 293 12.72 -0.26 -3.77
C TYR A 293 12.28 -1.04 -2.51
N ASN A 294 13.22 -1.39 -1.64
CA ASN A 294 12.93 -2.12 -0.41
C ASN A 294 12.01 -1.32 0.53
N ARG A 295 12.19 -0.01 0.62
CA ARG A 295 11.34 0.88 1.39
C ARG A 295 9.89 0.85 0.90
N TYR A 296 9.69 0.80 -0.41
CA TYR A 296 8.36 0.67 -0.98
C TYR A 296 7.72 -0.69 -0.69
N ILE A 297 8.51 -1.76 -0.71
CA ILE A 297 8.04 -3.11 -0.35
C ILE A 297 7.62 -3.17 1.12
N TYR A 298 8.32 -2.48 2.03
CA TYR A 298 7.93 -2.43 3.44
C TYR A 298 6.63 -1.69 3.71
N THR A 299 6.22 -0.80 2.82
CA THR A 299 4.96 -0.07 2.96
C THR A 299 3.74 -0.96 2.73
N TYR A 300 3.87 -2.02 1.93
CA TYR A 300 2.82 -2.99 1.65
C TYR A 300 2.61 -3.92 2.86
#